data_0f5a8f8def3e4f1fddfbe66808582ad6
#
_entry.id   0f5a8f8def3e4f1fddfbe66808582ad6
#
_cell.length_a   1.000
_cell.length_b   1.000
_cell.length_c   1.000
_cell.angle_alpha   90.00
_cell.angle_beta   90.00
_cell.angle_gamma   90.00
#
_symmetry.space_group_name_H-M   'P 1'
#
loop_
_entity.id
_entity.type
_entity.pdbx_description
1 polymer ?
#
loop_
_entity_poly.entity_id
_entity_poly.type
_entity_poly.pdbx_seq_one_letter_code
_entity_poly.pdbx_strand_id
1 'polypeptide(L)'
;MEIGEKGSGNSSVNTISINYEEDGKLLVKELKKQILSKGAWTTIMFLYQEYDRATDLYKPPKVSLRRYQKKDGNYIQRSKFTISSEKQAHLIAKKIVEWYPNGSAASDEIEESGAPE
;
A
#
# COMPACT_ATOMS: atom_id res chain seq x y z
N MET A 1 14.28 -9.57 12.29
CA MET A 1 14.38 -9.14 12.40
C MET A 1 14.46 -8.51 12.49
N GLU A 2 14.53 -8.33 12.26
CA GLU A 2 14.76 -7.72 12.38
C GLU A 2 14.54 -6.97 12.47
N ILE A 3 14.43 -6.74 12.50
CA ILE A 3 14.28 -6.07 12.56
C ILE A 3 14.31 -5.22 12.52
N GLY A 4 14.28 -5.03 12.54
CA GLY A 4 14.49 -4.33 12.44
C GLY A 4 14.64 -3.56 12.16
N GLU A 5 14.93 -3.59 11.94
CA GLU A 5 15.16 -3.07 11.65
C GLU A 5 14.89 -2.38 11.60
N LYS A 6 14.52 -2.27 11.52
CA LYS A 6 14.16 -1.70 11.40
C LYS A 6 14.21 -0.87 11.47
N GLY A 7 13.63 -1.31 11.85
CA GLY A 7 13.51 0.00 11.66
C GLY A 7 14.54 0.92 11.68
N SER A 8 15.23 0.78 11.63
CA SER A 8 16.24 1.72 11.68
C SER A 8 15.93 2.94 10.90
N GLY A 9 16.56 3.97 11.20
CA GLY A 9 16.35 5.24 10.62
C GLY A 9 16.57 5.33 9.14
N ASN A 10 17.07 4.32 8.51
CA ASN A 10 17.19 4.39 7.08
C ASN A 10 16.24 3.42 6.42
N SER A 11 15.04 3.37 6.94
CA SER A 11 14.02 2.55 6.36
C SER A 11 13.89 2.84 4.88
N SER A 12 13.92 1.82 4.09
CA SER A 12 13.67 1.93 2.68
C SER A 12 12.18 1.79 2.43
N VAL A 13 11.70 2.47 1.41
CA VAL A 13 10.34 2.31 1.00
C VAL A 13 10.06 0.84 0.68
N ASN A 14 11.07 0.09 0.32
CA ASN A 14 10.91 -1.32 0.00
C ASN A 14 10.62 -2.18 1.23
N THR A 15 10.87 -1.67 2.43
CA THR A 15 10.62 -2.43 3.64
C THR A 15 9.26 -2.17 4.25
N ILE A 16 8.51 -1.21 3.72
CA ILE A 16 7.18 -0.93 4.24
C ILE A 16 6.28 -2.10 3.90
N SER A 17 5.61 -2.64 4.91
CA SER A 17 4.71 -3.77 4.73
C SER A 17 3.50 -3.58 5.62
N ILE A 18 2.36 -4.12 5.19
CA ILE A 18 1.16 -4.09 5.99
C ILE A 18 0.86 -5.45 6.61
N ASN A 19 1.79 -6.40 6.49
CA ASN A 19 1.65 -7.68 7.18
C ASN A 19 1.47 -7.42 8.67
N TYR A 20 0.54 -8.11 9.28
CA TYR A 20 0.30 -7.98 10.71
C TYR A 20 0.03 -9.35 11.30
N GLU A 21 0.81 -9.69 12.30
CA GLU A 21 0.73 -11.00 12.93
C GLU A 21 0.39 -10.84 14.40
N GLU A 22 -0.44 -11.77 14.90
CA GLU A 22 -0.81 -11.76 16.31
C GLU A 22 -0.89 -13.20 16.77
N ASP A 23 -0.22 -13.52 17.86
CA ASP A 23 -0.22 -14.87 18.44
C ASP A 23 0.13 -15.93 17.41
N GLY A 24 1.12 -15.64 16.56
CA GLY A 24 1.60 -16.60 15.57
C GLY A 24 0.72 -16.70 14.34
N LYS A 25 -0.34 -15.90 14.25
CA LYS A 25 -1.23 -15.94 13.10
C LYS A 25 -1.15 -14.65 12.32
N LEU A 26 -0.96 -14.77 11.02
CA LEU A 26 -0.90 -13.62 10.13
C LEU A 26 -2.33 -13.13 9.86
N LEU A 27 -2.71 -12.04 10.53
CA LEU A 27 -4.07 -11.53 10.44
C LEU A 27 -4.30 -10.64 9.24
N VAL A 28 -3.26 -9.92 8.80
CA VAL A 28 -3.29 -9.14 7.57
C VAL A 28 -2.14 -9.65 6.73
N LYS A 29 -2.45 -10.08 5.53
CA LYS A 29 -1.48 -10.74 4.67
C LYS A 29 -1.30 -9.94 3.39
N GLU A 30 -0.15 -9.33 3.24
CA GLU A 30 0.17 -8.59 2.03
C GLU A 30 0.42 -9.56 0.89
N LEU A 31 -0.29 -9.38 -0.22
CA LEU A 31 -0.12 -10.23 -1.40
C LEU A 31 0.73 -9.53 -2.45
N LYS A 32 0.44 -8.26 -2.71
CA LYS A 32 1.17 -7.49 -3.71
C LYS A 32 1.35 -6.07 -3.22
N LYS A 33 2.35 -5.41 -3.76
CA LYS A 33 2.69 -4.04 -3.36
C LYS A 33 3.17 -3.30 -4.59
N GLN A 34 2.61 -2.11 -4.82
CA GLN A 34 3.05 -1.25 -5.91
C GLN A 34 3.28 0.14 -5.36
N ILE A 35 4.51 0.60 -5.46
CA ILE A 35 4.84 1.97 -5.07
C ILE A 35 4.43 2.88 -6.19
N LEU A 36 3.59 3.88 -5.88
CA LEU A 36 3.10 4.82 -6.87
C LEU A 36 3.92 6.10 -6.89
N SER A 37 4.34 6.56 -5.71
CA SER A 37 5.21 7.72 -5.61
C SER A 37 6.07 7.55 -4.37
N LYS A 38 7.25 8.17 -4.38
CA LYS A 38 8.16 8.10 -3.25
C LYS A 38 8.83 9.45 -3.05
N GLY A 39 9.44 9.64 -1.87
CA GLY A 39 10.06 10.88 -1.51
C GLY A 39 9.60 11.28 -0.13
N ALA A 40 9.46 12.60 0.11
CA ALA A 40 8.98 13.08 1.40
C ALA A 40 7.59 12.52 1.69
N TRP A 41 6.77 12.38 0.66
CA TRP A 41 5.50 11.69 0.73
C TRP A 41 5.57 10.47 -0.18
N THR A 42 5.04 9.36 0.30
CA THR A 42 5.10 8.08 -0.41
C THR A 42 3.71 7.49 -0.46
N THR A 43 3.28 7.09 -1.65
CA THR A 43 1.98 6.46 -1.83
C THR A 43 2.20 5.05 -2.34
N ILE A 44 1.58 4.08 -1.66
CA ILE A 44 1.75 2.68 -1.98
C ILE A 44 0.38 2.03 -2.10
N MET A 45 0.24 1.19 -3.11
CA MET A 45 -0.96 0.39 -3.30
C MET A 45 -0.66 -1.04 -2.90
N PHE A 46 -1.51 -1.60 -2.05
CA PHE A 46 -1.36 -2.98 -1.57
C PHE A 46 -2.56 -3.81 -1.98
N LEU A 47 -2.29 -5.05 -2.36
CA LEU A 47 -3.32 -6.09 -2.45
C LEU A 47 -3.11 -6.98 -1.24
N TYR A 48 -4.15 -7.21 -0.45
CA TYR A 48 -3.99 -7.93 0.80
C TYR A 48 -5.25 -8.70 1.16
N GLN A 49 -5.10 -9.61 2.10
CA GLN A 49 -6.21 -10.39 2.64
C GLN A 49 -6.24 -10.26 4.14
N GLU A 50 -7.45 -10.34 4.69
CA GLU A 50 -7.66 -10.36 6.13
C GLU A 50 -8.11 -11.76 6.54
N TYR A 51 -7.59 -12.23 7.66
CA TYR A 51 -7.97 -13.52 8.21
C TYR A 51 -9.31 -13.39 8.93
N ASP A 52 -10.21 -14.33 8.68
CA ASP A 52 -11.51 -14.36 9.33
C ASP A 52 -11.52 -15.46 10.37
N ARG A 53 -11.55 -15.08 11.65
CA ARG A 53 -11.49 -16.03 12.73
C ARG A 53 -12.71 -16.95 12.76
N ALA A 54 -13.85 -16.48 12.27
CA ALA A 54 -15.08 -17.25 12.30
C ALA A 54 -15.02 -18.43 11.33
N THR A 55 -14.38 -18.26 10.18
CA THR A 55 -14.31 -19.31 9.17
C THR A 55 -12.94 -19.98 9.10
N ASP A 56 -11.95 -19.40 9.78
CA ASP A 56 -10.57 -19.87 9.73
C ASP A 56 -10.01 -19.81 8.30
N LEU A 57 -10.48 -18.84 7.52
CA LEU A 57 -10.06 -18.66 6.16
C LEU A 57 -9.72 -17.19 5.95
N TYR A 58 -8.94 -16.91 4.91
CA TYR A 58 -8.69 -15.53 4.51
C TYR A 58 -9.83 -15.05 3.64
N LYS A 59 -10.25 -13.80 3.87
CA LYS A 59 -11.29 -13.19 3.06
C LYS A 59 -10.77 -12.88 1.67
N PRO A 60 -11.66 -12.61 0.72
CA PRO A 60 -11.23 -12.23 -0.62
C PRO A 60 -10.30 -11.00 -0.57
N PRO A 61 -9.36 -10.91 -1.51
CA PRO A 61 -8.41 -9.80 -1.49
C PRO A 61 -9.07 -8.43 -1.63
N LYS A 62 -8.45 -7.45 -1.01
CA LYS A 62 -8.85 -6.05 -1.11
C LYS A 62 -7.65 -5.24 -1.53
N VAL A 63 -7.92 -4.03 -2.02
CA VAL A 63 -6.86 -3.08 -2.37
C VAL A 63 -6.90 -1.94 -1.39
N SER A 64 -5.73 -1.52 -0.92
CA SER A 64 -5.61 -0.37 -0.03
C SER A 64 -4.56 0.57 -0.60
N LEU A 65 -4.93 1.84 -0.70
CA LEU A 65 -3.99 2.90 -1.06
C LEU A 65 -3.58 3.56 0.23
N ARG A 66 -2.29 3.60 0.51
CA ARG A 66 -1.78 4.15 1.75
C ARG A 66 -0.76 5.22 1.48
N ARG A 67 -0.80 6.27 2.27
CA ARG A 67 0.06 7.41 2.11
C ARG A 67 0.91 7.57 3.35
N TYR A 68 2.21 7.68 3.14
CA TYR A 68 3.18 7.77 4.22
C TYR A 68 3.97 9.06 4.09
N GLN A 69 4.35 9.62 5.22
CA GLN A 69 5.25 10.76 5.26
C GLN A 69 6.56 10.29 5.91
N LYS A 70 7.66 10.61 5.27
CA LYS A 70 8.97 10.29 5.85
C LYS A 70 9.34 11.38 6.83
N LYS A 71 9.60 10.98 8.06
CA LYS A 71 9.93 11.92 9.11
C LYS A 71 10.99 11.28 10.01
N ASP A 72 12.09 12.00 10.17
CA ASP A 72 13.20 11.53 11.01
C ASP A 72 13.66 10.15 10.61
N GLY A 73 13.70 9.89 9.30
CA GLY A 73 14.18 8.63 8.79
C GLY A 73 13.16 7.51 8.78
N ASN A 74 11.96 7.76 9.29
CA ASN A 74 10.93 6.74 9.37
C ASN A 74 9.72 7.11 8.56
N TYR A 75 9.02 6.08 8.05
CA TYR A 75 7.78 6.29 7.31
C TYR A 75 6.61 6.17 8.27
N ILE A 76 5.79 7.22 8.31
CA ILE A 76 4.62 7.28 9.16
C ILE A 76 3.39 7.29 8.28
N GLN A 77 2.49 6.32 8.49
CA GLN A 77 1.26 6.28 7.72
C GLN A 77 0.38 7.44 8.11
N ARG A 78 -0.04 8.22 7.12
CA ARG A 78 -0.89 9.40 7.35
C ARG A 78 -2.32 9.18 6.95
N SER A 79 -2.56 8.39 5.90
CA SER A 79 -3.92 8.13 5.46
C SER A 79 -3.97 6.80 4.74
N LYS A 80 -5.17 6.28 4.61
CA LYS A 80 -5.40 5.09 3.81
C LYS A 80 -6.81 5.12 3.25
N PHE A 81 -6.95 4.53 2.08
CA PHE A 81 -8.25 4.36 1.45
C PHE A 81 -8.36 2.91 0.99
N THR A 82 -9.36 2.22 1.48
CA THR A 82 -9.56 0.82 1.12
C THR A 82 -10.64 0.72 0.05
N ILE A 83 -10.30 0.05 -1.04
CA ILE A 83 -11.27 -0.26 -2.07
C ILE A 83 -11.95 -1.54 -1.66
N SER A 84 -13.24 -1.46 -1.36
CA SER A 84 -13.92 -2.52 -0.63
C SER A 84 -14.44 -3.64 -1.50
N SER A 85 -14.43 -3.48 -2.82
CA SER A 85 -14.94 -4.53 -3.69
C SER A 85 -14.26 -4.47 -5.05
N GLU A 86 -14.27 -5.60 -5.73
CA GLU A 86 -13.72 -5.69 -7.07
C GLU A 86 -14.48 -4.77 -8.02
N LYS A 87 -15.80 -4.70 -7.84
CA LYS A 87 -16.62 -3.84 -8.70
C LYS A 87 -16.22 -2.38 -8.55
N GLN A 88 -16.02 -1.93 -7.30
CA GLN A 88 -15.58 -0.56 -7.05
C GLN A 88 -14.21 -0.31 -7.67
N ALA A 89 -13.30 -1.28 -7.54
CA ALA A 89 -11.96 -1.14 -8.09
C ALA A 89 -12.01 -0.96 -9.60
N HIS A 90 -12.82 -1.76 -10.28
CA HIS A 90 -12.92 -1.68 -11.74
C HIS A 90 -13.52 -0.35 -12.18
N LEU A 91 -14.49 0.18 -11.44
CA LEU A 91 -15.07 1.46 -11.76
C LEU A 91 -14.07 2.59 -11.57
N ILE A 92 -13.31 2.54 -10.48
CA ILE A 92 -12.27 3.54 -10.23
C ILE A 92 -11.26 3.53 -11.38
N ALA A 93 -10.79 2.35 -11.75
CA ALA A 93 -9.80 2.24 -12.80
C ALA A 93 -10.33 2.77 -14.12
N LYS A 94 -11.59 2.41 -14.43
CA LYS A 94 -12.21 2.84 -15.67
C LYS A 94 -12.32 4.36 -15.74
N LYS A 95 -12.75 4.98 -14.63
CA LYS A 95 -12.94 6.42 -14.62
C LYS A 95 -11.61 7.16 -14.69
N ILE A 96 -10.59 6.65 -14.02
CA ILE A 96 -9.29 7.28 -14.08
C ILE A 96 -8.78 7.28 -15.53
N VAL A 97 -8.91 6.15 -16.21
CA VAL A 97 -8.46 6.06 -17.59
C VAL A 97 -9.26 6.99 -18.47
N GLU A 98 -10.58 7.11 -18.23
CA GLU A 98 -11.41 8.03 -19.00
C GLU A 98 -11.01 9.49 -18.78
N TRP A 99 -10.69 9.84 -17.53
CA TRP A 99 -10.35 11.21 -17.19
C TRP A 99 -8.95 11.60 -17.65
N TYR A 100 -8.08 10.62 -17.85
CA TYR A 100 -6.72 10.85 -18.34
C TYR A 100 -6.53 10.07 -19.65
N PRO A 101 -7.27 10.45 -20.70
CA PRO A 101 -7.29 9.61 -21.90
C PRO A 101 -5.97 9.60 -22.66
N ASN A 102 -5.15 10.61 -22.46
CA ASN A 102 -3.87 10.68 -23.15
C ASN A 102 -2.72 10.27 -22.28
N GLY A 103 -3.03 9.62 -21.15
CA GLY A 103 -1.98 9.12 -20.31
C GLY A 103 -1.16 8.15 -21.10
N SER A 104 0.13 8.26 -20.97
CA SER A 104 1.00 7.31 -21.61
C SER A 104 0.62 5.95 -21.11
N ALA A 105 0.93 4.98 -21.92
CA ALA A 105 0.67 3.62 -21.56
C ALA A 105 1.12 3.37 -20.16
N ALA A 106 0.42 2.50 -19.52
CA ALA A 106 0.68 2.15 -18.16
C ALA A 106 2.14 1.81 -17.99
N SER A 107 2.85 2.70 -17.39
CA SER A 107 4.26 2.53 -17.08
C SER A 107 4.35 2.31 -15.59
N ASP A 108 5.19 1.38 -15.17
CA ASP A 108 5.39 1.17 -13.75
C ASP A 108 6.36 2.18 -13.16
N GLU A 109 6.63 3.25 -13.87
CA GLU A 109 7.54 4.26 -13.39
C GLU A 109 6.97 4.93 -12.15
N ILE A 110 7.78 4.98 -11.11
CA ILE A 110 7.35 5.52 -9.83
C ILE A 110 7.60 7.01 -9.80
N GLU A 111 6.57 7.77 -9.44
CA GLU A 111 6.65 9.21 -9.36
C GLU A 111 7.49 9.62 -8.16
N GLU A 112 8.28 10.69 -8.31
CA GLU A 112 9.06 11.25 -7.21
C GLU A 112 8.29 12.42 -6.62
N SER A 113 8.07 12.36 -5.31
CA SER A 113 7.42 13.44 -4.58
C SER A 113 8.47 14.09 -3.70
N GLY A 114 8.95 15.26 -4.11
CA GLY A 114 10.04 15.89 -3.40
C GLY A 114 9.61 16.85 -2.33
N ALA A 115 8.34 17.19 -2.24
CA ALA A 115 7.89 18.21 -1.33
C ALA A 115 6.73 17.72 -0.48
N PRO A 116 6.68 18.14 0.78
CA PRO A 116 5.50 17.84 1.60
C PRO A 116 4.32 18.60 1.07
N GLU A 117 3.17 18.07 1.30
CA GLU A 117 1.94 18.73 0.90
C GLU A 117 1.33 19.49 2.03
#